data_f19115a80fb6eb828af4961778af1c98
#
_entry.id   f19115a80fb6eb828af4961778af1c98
#
_cell.length_a   1.000
_cell.length_b   1.000
_cell.length_c   1.000
_cell.angle_alpha   90.00
_cell.angle_beta   90.00
_cell.angle_gamma   90.00
#
_symmetry.space_group_name_H-M   'P 1'
#
loop_
_entity.id
_entity.type
_entity.pdbx_description
1 polymer ?
#
loop_
_entity_poly.entity_id
_entity_poly.type
_entity_poly.pdbx_seq_one_letter_code
_entity_poly.pdbx_strand_id
1 'polypeptide(L)'
;MLQRPKIVAELSANHNQDLNLAKESLHAIKESGADFVKLQTYTPSCMTLNSKEDPFIIQGTLWDKENLYELYQKASTPLEWHAELFELARKLDLGIFSSPFSSKALELLESLNCPMYKIASFEIVDLDLIEKAARTQKPIILSSGIATHTELQDAISLCRGVNNFDITLLKCVSAYPSQIEDANLLSMVKLGETFGVKFGLSDHTIGSLCPILATTLGASMIEKHFILNKSLQTPDSAFSMDFNGFKSMVEAIKQSVLALGEKEPKINPKTLEERRFFMRSLFVIKDIQKGEALTENNIKALRPNLGLHPKFYKEILGQKASKFLKANTPLSVDDIERSL
;
A
#
# COMPACT_ATOMS: atom_id res chain seq x y z
N MET A 1 7.31 -8.08 10.20
CA MET A 1 6.03 -7.54 9.66
C MET A 1 6.29 -6.65 8.47
N LEU A 2 5.41 -6.68 7.46
CA LEU A 2 5.42 -5.70 6.39
C LEU A 2 5.06 -4.32 6.99
N GLN A 3 5.80 -3.28 6.60
CA GLN A 3 5.48 -1.93 7.06
C GLN A 3 4.33 -1.37 6.22
N ARG A 4 3.37 -0.68 6.86
CA ARG A 4 2.29 0.00 6.14
C ARG A 4 2.88 1.08 5.22
N PRO A 5 2.47 1.17 3.95
CA PRO A 5 2.90 2.24 3.07
C PRO A 5 2.43 3.60 3.58
N LYS A 6 3.16 4.65 3.24
CA LYS A 6 2.66 6.03 3.35
C LYS A 6 1.58 6.26 2.31
N ILE A 7 0.45 6.82 2.72
CA ILE A 7 -0.70 7.08 1.85
C ILE A 7 -0.76 8.56 1.54
N VAL A 8 -0.67 8.90 0.26
CA VAL A 8 -0.66 10.25 -0.27
C VAL A 8 -1.95 10.51 -1.03
N ALA A 9 -2.70 11.49 -0.58
CA ALA A 9 -3.84 12.02 -1.31
C ALA A 9 -3.37 13.16 -2.23
N GLU A 10 -3.47 12.94 -3.55
CA GLU A 10 -3.16 13.94 -4.56
C GLU A 10 -4.36 14.86 -4.77
N LEU A 11 -4.27 16.12 -4.32
CA LEU A 11 -5.33 17.09 -4.55
C LEU A 11 -5.37 17.57 -5.99
N SER A 12 -4.18 17.77 -6.61
CA SER A 12 -4.06 18.19 -8.00
C SER A 12 -5.02 19.35 -8.35
N ALA A 13 -5.73 19.25 -9.46
CA ALA A 13 -6.70 20.26 -9.93
C ALA A 13 -8.09 20.18 -9.26
N ASN A 14 -8.29 19.28 -8.29
CA ASN A 14 -9.61 19.03 -7.67
C ASN A 14 -10.09 20.15 -6.74
N HIS A 15 -9.30 21.20 -6.56
CA HIS A 15 -9.68 22.42 -5.85
C HIS A 15 -10.54 23.39 -6.69
N ASN A 16 -10.68 23.14 -8.01
CA ASN A 16 -11.54 23.93 -8.93
C ASN A 16 -11.35 25.45 -8.82
N GLN A 17 -10.12 25.93 -8.62
CA GLN A 17 -9.79 27.36 -8.42
C GLN A 17 -10.54 28.02 -7.25
N ASP A 18 -10.92 27.23 -6.23
CA ASP A 18 -11.56 27.68 -4.98
C ASP A 18 -10.69 27.27 -3.78
N LEU A 19 -10.14 28.27 -3.09
CA LEU A 19 -9.30 28.09 -1.90
C LEU A 19 -10.08 27.42 -0.74
N ASN A 20 -11.37 27.71 -0.59
CA ASN A 20 -12.17 27.10 0.47
C ASN A 20 -12.38 25.60 0.18
N LEU A 21 -12.65 25.24 -1.07
CA LEU A 21 -12.72 23.85 -1.48
C LEU A 21 -11.39 23.10 -1.27
N ALA A 22 -10.25 23.75 -1.54
CA ALA A 22 -8.93 23.20 -1.23
C ALA A 22 -8.76 22.94 0.27
N LYS A 23 -9.15 23.90 1.13
CA LYS A 23 -9.08 23.75 2.60
C LYS A 23 -10.01 22.64 3.11
N GLU A 24 -11.25 22.61 2.64
CA GLU A 24 -12.20 21.53 2.97
C GLU A 24 -11.66 20.16 2.56
N SER A 25 -11.01 20.09 1.39
CA SER A 25 -10.35 18.86 0.93
C SER A 25 -9.22 18.43 1.87
N LEU A 26 -8.40 19.35 2.41
CA LEU A 26 -7.38 19.02 3.39
C LEU A 26 -7.98 18.42 4.69
N HIS A 27 -9.07 18.98 5.18
CA HIS A 27 -9.79 18.41 6.33
C HIS A 27 -10.31 17.01 6.04
N ALA A 28 -10.92 16.80 4.90
CA ALA A 28 -11.43 15.49 4.48
C ALA A 28 -10.29 14.47 4.26
N ILE A 29 -9.17 14.88 3.66
CA ILE A 29 -7.96 14.05 3.50
C ILE A 29 -7.43 13.60 4.86
N LYS A 30 -7.32 14.50 5.84
CA LYS A 30 -6.93 14.13 7.22
C LYS A 30 -7.90 13.12 7.82
N GLU A 31 -9.20 13.37 7.71
CA GLU A 31 -10.23 12.48 8.24
C GLU A 31 -10.24 11.10 7.55
N SER A 32 -9.87 11.03 6.28
CA SER A 32 -9.75 9.76 5.55
C SER A 32 -8.63 8.86 6.09
N GLY A 33 -7.71 9.42 6.88
CA GLY A 33 -6.56 8.72 7.45
C GLY A 33 -5.35 8.63 6.53
N ALA A 34 -5.29 9.47 5.48
CA ALA A 34 -4.08 9.68 4.68
C ALA A 34 -2.93 10.22 5.54
N ASP A 35 -1.69 9.88 5.18
CA ASP A 35 -0.49 10.41 5.83
C ASP A 35 -0.10 11.78 5.28
N PHE A 36 -0.34 11.99 3.99
CA PHE A 36 0.05 13.21 3.28
C PHE A 36 -1.02 13.69 2.32
N VAL A 37 -1.05 15.01 2.13
CA VAL A 37 -1.63 15.65 0.93
C VAL A 37 -0.50 16.08 0.02
N LYS A 38 -0.66 15.89 -1.30
CA LYS A 38 0.25 16.41 -2.32
C LYS A 38 -0.43 17.49 -3.14
N LEU A 39 0.30 18.57 -3.40
CA LEU A 39 -0.07 19.64 -4.30
C LEU A 39 0.78 19.59 -5.57
N GLN A 40 0.44 20.45 -6.52
CA GLN A 40 1.25 20.71 -7.71
C GLN A 40 1.59 22.20 -7.76
N THR A 41 2.88 22.52 -7.88
CA THR A 41 3.38 23.90 -7.81
C THR A 41 3.93 24.30 -9.15
N TYR A 42 3.11 24.99 -9.94
CA TYR A 42 3.48 25.51 -11.26
C TYR A 42 2.65 26.72 -11.66
N THR A 43 3.14 27.43 -12.67
CA THR A 43 2.37 28.41 -13.43
C THR A 43 2.21 27.89 -14.86
N PRO A 44 1.14 28.24 -15.58
CA PRO A 44 0.96 27.77 -16.98
C PRO A 44 2.18 28.06 -17.87
N SER A 45 2.82 29.20 -17.64
CA SER A 45 4.01 29.63 -18.42
C SER A 45 5.28 28.83 -18.15
N CYS A 46 5.38 28.07 -17.04
CA CYS A 46 6.51 27.16 -16.83
C CYS A 46 6.26 25.76 -17.41
N MET A 47 5.01 25.47 -17.80
CA MET A 47 4.62 24.19 -18.37
C MET A 47 4.61 24.21 -19.89
N THR A 48 4.16 25.31 -20.50
CA THR A 48 3.98 25.42 -21.95
C THR A 48 3.94 26.86 -22.42
N LEU A 49 4.04 27.06 -23.73
CA LEU A 49 3.88 28.38 -24.36
C LEU A 49 2.39 28.72 -24.51
N ASN A 50 2.05 30.00 -24.35
CA ASN A 50 0.72 30.50 -24.64
C ASN A 50 0.54 30.64 -26.16
N SER A 51 0.26 29.54 -26.84
CA SER A 51 0.07 29.47 -28.28
C SER A 51 -1.21 28.70 -28.62
N LYS A 52 -1.84 29.08 -29.72
CA LYS A 52 -3.02 28.41 -30.26
C LYS A 52 -2.70 27.51 -31.48
N GLU A 53 -1.43 27.31 -31.78
CA GLU A 53 -0.98 26.44 -32.86
C GLU A 53 -1.23 24.95 -32.51
N ASP A 54 -1.36 24.11 -33.51
CA ASP A 54 -1.71 22.69 -33.39
C ASP A 54 -0.88 21.91 -32.35
N PRO A 55 0.45 22.08 -32.17
CA PRO A 55 1.21 21.34 -31.17
C PRO A 55 0.78 21.63 -29.73
N PHE A 56 0.05 22.73 -29.47
CA PHE A 56 -0.45 23.13 -28.16
C PHE A 56 -1.92 22.78 -27.92
N ILE A 57 -2.56 22.09 -28.88
CA ILE A 57 -3.93 21.58 -28.79
C ILE A 57 -3.85 20.09 -28.50
N ILE A 58 -4.42 19.65 -27.36
CA ILE A 58 -4.42 18.26 -26.93
C ILE A 58 -5.29 17.42 -27.86
N GLN A 59 -4.81 16.22 -28.21
CA GLN A 59 -5.54 15.29 -29.06
C GLN A 59 -5.61 13.91 -28.42
N GLY A 60 -6.78 13.26 -28.53
CA GLY A 60 -6.96 11.85 -28.21
C GLY A 60 -6.88 11.49 -26.71
N THR A 61 -7.08 12.44 -25.81
CA THR A 61 -7.07 12.23 -24.36
C THR A 61 -8.39 12.67 -23.70
N LEU A 62 -8.48 12.56 -22.38
CA LEU A 62 -9.60 13.09 -21.59
C LEU A 62 -9.83 14.60 -21.84
N TRP A 63 -8.78 15.34 -22.17
CA TRP A 63 -8.80 16.80 -22.44
C TRP A 63 -8.74 17.11 -23.94
N ASP A 64 -9.29 16.25 -24.78
CA ASP A 64 -9.27 16.40 -26.24
C ASP A 64 -9.76 17.78 -26.68
N LYS A 65 -9.03 18.42 -27.61
CA LYS A 65 -9.26 19.77 -28.15
C LYS A 65 -9.06 20.93 -27.17
N GLU A 66 -8.69 20.68 -25.90
CA GLU A 66 -8.28 21.77 -25.01
C GLU A 66 -6.89 22.30 -25.39
N ASN A 67 -6.70 23.60 -25.16
CA ASN A 67 -5.38 24.23 -25.26
C ASN A 67 -4.57 23.93 -23.99
N LEU A 68 -3.31 23.50 -24.12
CA LEU A 68 -2.44 23.15 -22.99
C LEU A 68 -2.31 24.31 -21.98
N TYR A 69 -2.11 25.54 -22.44
CA TYR A 69 -1.94 26.69 -21.54
C TYR A 69 -3.22 26.99 -20.76
N GLU A 70 -4.37 26.95 -21.43
CA GLU A 70 -5.68 27.17 -20.79
C GLU A 70 -6.03 26.06 -19.80
N LEU A 71 -5.70 24.80 -20.13
CA LEU A 71 -5.86 23.68 -19.21
C LEU A 71 -5.00 23.86 -17.97
N TYR A 72 -3.70 24.16 -18.11
CA TYR A 72 -2.82 24.40 -16.98
C TYR A 72 -3.24 25.62 -16.16
N GLN A 73 -3.82 26.64 -16.78
CA GLN A 73 -4.36 27.79 -16.05
C GLN A 73 -5.55 27.41 -15.15
N LYS A 74 -6.43 26.53 -15.62
CA LYS A 74 -7.57 26.01 -14.83
C LYS A 74 -7.11 25.03 -13.74
N ALA A 75 -6.08 24.24 -14.03
CA ALA A 75 -5.62 23.15 -13.17
C ALA A 75 -4.59 23.57 -12.11
N SER A 76 -3.85 24.68 -12.34
CA SER A 76 -2.79 25.12 -11.42
C SER A 76 -3.31 25.51 -10.04
N THR A 77 -2.62 25.12 -8.99
CA THR A 77 -2.84 25.66 -7.63
C THR A 77 -2.20 27.04 -7.56
N PRO A 78 -2.96 28.14 -7.33
CA PRO A 78 -2.39 29.49 -7.21
C PRO A 78 -1.25 29.54 -6.20
N LEU A 79 -0.12 30.15 -6.57
CA LEU A 79 1.08 30.12 -5.75
C LEU A 79 0.88 30.79 -4.39
N GLU A 80 0.03 31.80 -4.33
CA GLU A 80 -0.34 32.54 -3.11
C GLU A 80 -1.10 31.68 -2.10
N TRP A 81 -1.71 30.57 -2.51
CA TRP A 81 -2.42 29.66 -1.60
C TRP A 81 -1.47 28.75 -0.82
N HIS A 82 -0.29 28.48 -1.36
CA HIS A 82 0.61 27.48 -0.80
C HIS A 82 0.94 27.72 0.67
N ALA A 83 1.25 28.98 1.05
CA ALA A 83 1.56 29.32 2.43
C ALA A 83 0.42 28.97 3.38
N GLU A 84 -0.81 29.29 2.99
CA GLU A 84 -2.00 29.02 3.82
C GLU A 84 -2.33 27.53 3.87
N LEU A 85 -2.23 26.81 2.75
CA LEU A 85 -2.47 25.36 2.70
C LEU A 85 -1.40 24.58 3.50
N PHE A 86 -0.12 25.00 3.44
CA PHE A 86 0.95 24.40 4.23
C PHE A 86 0.75 24.66 5.73
N GLU A 87 0.30 25.86 6.12
CA GLU A 87 -0.03 26.18 7.50
C GLU A 87 -1.23 25.37 8.01
N LEU A 88 -2.29 25.27 7.20
CA LEU A 88 -3.47 24.46 7.54
C LEU A 88 -3.12 22.99 7.72
N ALA A 89 -2.34 22.40 6.80
CA ALA A 89 -1.91 21.02 6.91
C ALA A 89 -1.14 20.77 8.22
N ARG A 90 -0.22 21.67 8.61
CA ARG A 90 0.50 21.57 9.88
C ARG A 90 -0.44 21.64 11.10
N LYS A 91 -1.43 22.54 11.08
CA LYS A 91 -2.46 22.62 12.14
C LYS A 91 -3.30 21.35 12.26
N LEU A 92 -3.50 20.66 11.14
CA LEU A 92 -4.23 19.39 11.08
C LEU A 92 -3.35 18.19 11.45
N ASP A 93 -2.06 18.36 11.68
CA ASP A 93 -1.11 17.26 11.77
C ASP A 93 -1.22 16.32 10.55
N LEU A 94 -1.32 16.90 9.36
CA LEU A 94 -1.32 16.25 8.05
C LEU A 94 -0.02 16.59 7.35
N GLY A 95 0.73 15.58 6.91
CA GLY A 95 1.91 15.81 6.08
C GLY A 95 1.51 16.51 4.77
N ILE A 96 2.32 17.47 4.32
CA ILE A 96 2.09 18.15 3.04
C ILE A 96 3.39 18.28 2.27
N PHE A 97 3.33 18.02 0.97
CA PHE A 97 4.42 18.26 0.04
C PHE A 97 3.88 18.58 -1.35
N SER A 98 4.75 18.85 -2.30
CA SER A 98 4.32 19.21 -3.65
C SER A 98 5.25 18.67 -4.74
N SER A 99 4.73 18.66 -5.97
CA SER A 99 5.54 18.52 -7.19
C SER A 99 5.94 19.92 -7.66
N PRO A 100 7.22 20.31 -7.63
CA PRO A 100 7.71 21.47 -8.36
C PRO A 100 7.82 21.17 -9.85
N PHE A 101 7.45 22.14 -10.71
CA PHE A 101 7.61 22.05 -12.15
C PHE A 101 8.55 23.13 -12.71
N SER A 102 9.26 23.82 -11.83
CA SER A 102 10.30 24.78 -12.19
C SER A 102 11.20 25.10 -11.01
N SER A 103 12.35 25.71 -11.26
CA SER A 103 13.23 26.19 -10.19
C SER A 103 12.54 27.19 -9.26
N LYS A 104 11.72 28.10 -9.80
CA LYS A 104 10.94 29.05 -8.97
C LYS A 104 9.91 28.35 -8.08
N ALA A 105 9.27 27.30 -8.59
CA ALA A 105 8.37 26.47 -7.78
C ALA A 105 9.13 25.79 -6.63
N LEU A 106 10.33 25.26 -6.92
CA LEU A 106 11.19 24.66 -5.91
C LEU A 106 11.62 25.67 -4.83
N GLU A 107 12.02 26.89 -5.23
CA GLU A 107 12.37 27.98 -4.31
C GLU A 107 11.21 28.36 -3.38
N LEU A 108 9.99 28.46 -3.93
CA LEU A 108 8.79 28.70 -3.13
C LEU A 108 8.59 27.57 -2.11
N LEU A 109 8.67 26.31 -2.54
CA LEU A 109 8.49 25.17 -1.66
C LEU A 109 9.59 25.07 -0.58
N GLU A 110 10.83 25.44 -0.90
CA GLU A 110 11.90 25.57 0.09
C GLU A 110 11.56 26.63 1.16
N SER A 111 11.05 27.80 0.74
CA SER A 111 10.65 28.87 1.68
C SER A 111 9.52 28.43 2.62
N LEU A 112 8.71 27.45 2.23
CA LEU A 112 7.61 26.88 3.03
C LEU A 112 8.04 25.67 3.86
N ASN A 113 9.33 25.31 3.86
CA ASN A 113 9.86 24.11 4.52
C ASN A 113 9.17 22.83 4.03
N CYS A 114 8.94 22.68 2.72
CA CYS A 114 8.41 21.46 2.13
C CYS A 114 9.32 20.28 2.49
N PRO A 115 8.77 19.17 3.04
CA PRO A 115 9.61 18.11 3.61
C PRO A 115 10.20 17.15 2.57
N MET A 116 9.65 17.09 1.36
CA MET A 116 10.08 16.21 0.27
C MET A 116 9.55 16.72 -1.07
N TYR A 117 10.11 16.24 -2.18
CA TYR A 117 9.72 16.66 -3.52
C TYR A 117 9.30 15.48 -4.37
N LYS A 118 8.23 15.68 -5.17
CA LYS A 118 7.80 14.73 -6.19
C LYS A 118 8.17 15.24 -7.58
N ILE A 119 8.84 14.42 -8.35
CA ILE A 119 9.03 14.62 -9.78
C ILE A 119 7.94 13.78 -10.48
N ALA A 120 7.07 14.44 -11.20
CA ALA A 120 5.98 13.78 -11.91
C ALA A 120 6.53 13.01 -13.14
N SER A 121 5.72 12.13 -13.72
CA SER A 121 6.21 11.20 -14.73
C SER A 121 6.66 11.86 -16.02
N PHE A 122 6.05 12.99 -16.38
CA PHE A 122 6.42 13.76 -17.58
C PHE A 122 7.70 14.59 -17.38
N GLU A 123 8.04 14.92 -16.14
CA GLU A 123 9.22 15.72 -15.75
C GLU A 123 10.46 14.86 -15.47
N ILE A 124 10.38 13.54 -15.64
CA ILE A 124 11.52 12.63 -15.35
C ILE A 124 12.74 12.91 -16.22
N VAL A 125 12.56 13.58 -17.34
CA VAL A 125 13.61 13.98 -18.28
C VAL A 125 14.17 15.38 -18.00
N ASP A 126 13.55 16.16 -17.08
CA ASP A 126 14.05 17.46 -16.66
C ASP A 126 15.16 17.28 -15.59
N LEU A 127 16.36 16.94 -16.08
CA LEU A 127 17.50 16.63 -15.22
C LEU A 127 17.97 17.86 -14.42
N ASP A 128 17.80 19.09 -14.93
CA ASP A 128 18.15 20.32 -14.21
C ASP A 128 17.25 20.51 -12.97
N LEU A 129 15.94 20.32 -13.14
CA LEU A 129 14.98 20.38 -12.03
C LEU A 129 15.25 19.28 -10.99
N ILE A 130 15.50 18.05 -11.47
CA ILE A 130 15.81 16.89 -10.59
C ILE A 130 17.08 17.16 -9.79
N GLU A 131 18.15 17.67 -10.43
CA GLU A 131 19.40 17.98 -9.74
C GLU A 131 19.19 19.04 -8.65
N LYS A 132 18.48 20.12 -8.96
CA LYS A 132 18.16 21.18 -7.99
C LYS A 132 17.36 20.66 -6.81
N ALA A 133 16.34 19.84 -7.08
CA ALA A 133 15.56 19.21 -6.03
C ALA A 133 16.42 18.25 -5.17
N ALA A 134 17.27 17.43 -5.80
CA ALA A 134 18.13 16.50 -5.08
C ALA A 134 19.22 17.20 -4.23
N ARG A 135 19.74 18.35 -4.67
CA ARG A 135 20.71 19.17 -3.92
C ARG A 135 20.14 19.72 -2.61
N THR A 136 18.82 19.79 -2.44
CA THR A 136 18.19 20.15 -1.14
C THR A 136 18.44 19.12 -0.05
N GLN A 137 18.90 17.92 -0.39
CA GLN A 137 19.11 16.76 0.48
C GLN A 137 17.83 16.25 1.14
N LYS A 138 16.66 16.68 0.68
CA LYS A 138 15.34 16.16 1.10
C LYS A 138 14.99 14.92 0.28
N PRO A 139 14.07 14.05 0.77
CA PRO A 139 13.59 12.89 0.05
C PRO A 139 13.04 13.25 -1.33
N ILE A 140 13.42 12.49 -2.35
CA ILE A 140 12.96 12.64 -3.72
C ILE A 140 12.06 11.45 -4.09
N ILE A 141 10.88 11.76 -4.59
CA ILE A 141 9.94 10.79 -5.10
C ILE A 141 9.88 10.94 -6.62
N LEU A 142 10.23 9.88 -7.36
CA LEU A 142 10.21 9.86 -8.82
C LEU A 142 9.04 8.99 -9.29
N SER A 143 8.32 9.39 -10.35
CA SER A 143 7.33 8.54 -11.02
C SER A 143 7.87 7.97 -12.31
N SER A 144 7.71 6.66 -12.51
CA SER A 144 8.21 5.98 -13.72
C SER A 144 7.37 6.29 -14.97
N GLY A 145 6.04 6.41 -14.83
CA GLY A 145 5.09 6.76 -15.88
C GLY A 145 5.45 6.26 -17.28
N ILE A 146 5.81 7.21 -18.14
CA ILE A 146 6.22 6.97 -19.52
C ILE A 146 7.74 6.83 -19.71
N ALA A 147 8.52 6.95 -18.62
CA ALA A 147 9.97 6.92 -18.67
C ALA A 147 10.52 5.58 -19.17
N THR A 148 11.55 5.65 -20.00
CA THR A 148 12.37 4.51 -20.33
C THR A 148 13.27 4.11 -19.15
N HIS A 149 13.81 2.89 -19.18
CA HIS A 149 14.76 2.43 -18.17
C HIS A 149 15.99 3.34 -18.08
N THR A 150 16.49 3.83 -19.21
CA THR A 150 17.67 4.73 -19.26
C THR A 150 17.36 6.07 -18.60
N GLU A 151 16.21 6.70 -18.89
CA GLU A 151 15.81 7.96 -18.27
C GLU A 151 15.65 7.84 -16.75
N LEU A 152 15.10 6.73 -16.26
CA LEU A 152 15.04 6.45 -14.82
C LEU A 152 16.44 6.28 -14.22
N GLN A 153 17.34 5.58 -14.94
CA GLN A 153 18.73 5.42 -14.50
C GLN A 153 19.46 6.78 -14.42
N ASP A 154 19.27 7.64 -15.41
CA ASP A 154 19.88 8.97 -15.45
C ASP A 154 19.40 9.82 -14.27
N ALA A 155 18.08 9.89 -14.04
CA ALA A 155 17.49 10.64 -12.93
C ALA A 155 17.98 10.15 -11.57
N ILE A 156 18.01 8.82 -11.34
CA ILE A 156 18.48 8.22 -10.08
C ILE A 156 19.98 8.44 -9.90
N SER A 157 20.77 8.28 -10.96
CA SER A 157 22.22 8.48 -10.91
C SER A 157 22.57 9.93 -10.60
N LEU A 158 21.80 10.87 -11.15
CA LEU A 158 21.94 12.29 -10.86
C LEU A 158 21.68 12.60 -9.38
N CYS A 159 20.60 12.08 -8.80
CA CYS A 159 20.33 12.24 -7.38
C CYS A 159 21.48 11.70 -6.52
N ARG A 160 21.97 10.50 -6.84
CA ARG A 160 23.11 9.89 -6.15
C ARG A 160 24.41 10.68 -6.34
N GLY A 161 24.63 11.26 -7.53
CA GLY A 161 25.78 12.09 -7.86
C GLY A 161 25.92 13.33 -6.99
N VAL A 162 24.80 13.82 -6.43
CA VAL A 162 24.77 14.92 -5.45
C VAL A 162 24.61 14.43 -3.99
N ASN A 163 24.91 13.15 -3.73
CA ASN A 163 24.82 12.48 -2.43
C ASN A 163 23.41 12.39 -1.83
N ASN A 164 22.37 12.46 -2.66
CA ASN A 164 20.99 12.23 -2.20
C ASN A 164 20.59 10.78 -2.52
N PHE A 165 20.49 9.95 -1.49
CA PHE A 165 20.15 8.53 -1.58
C PHE A 165 18.72 8.22 -1.10
N ASP A 166 18.01 9.21 -0.56
CA ASP A 166 16.62 9.01 -0.11
C ASP A 166 15.65 9.17 -1.28
N ILE A 167 15.63 8.12 -2.10
CA ILE A 167 14.86 8.06 -3.34
C ILE A 167 13.74 7.02 -3.20
N THR A 168 12.53 7.39 -3.59
CA THR A 168 11.39 6.49 -3.76
C THR A 168 10.93 6.52 -5.20
N LEU A 169 10.89 5.37 -5.87
CA LEU A 169 10.40 5.24 -7.24
C LEU A 169 8.97 4.71 -7.25
N LEU A 170 8.03 5.50 -7.73
CA LEU A 170 6.64 5.08 -7.87
C LEU A 170 6.39 4.52 -9.27
N LYS A 171 5.96 3.26 -9.34
CA LYS A 171 5.33 2.72 -10.55
C LYS A 171 4.09 3.56 -10.84
N CYS A 172 3.97 3.98 -12.08
CA CYS A 172 2.86 4.81 -12.54
C CYS A 172 2.43 4.36 -13.94
N VAL A 173 1.18 4.55 -14.28
CA VAL A 173 0.65 4.47 -15.64
C VAL A 173 0.07 5.84 -15.98
N SER A 174 0.68 6.55 -16.92
CA SER A 174 0.27 7.93 -17.28
C SER A 174 -0.90 7.93 -18.27
N ALA A 175 -1.93 7.14 -17.97
CA ALA A 175 -3.24 7.14 -18.60
C ALA A 175 -4.31 7.50 -17.55
N TYR A 176 -5.29 8.31 -17.89
CA TYR A 176 -6.25 8.94 -17.00
C TYR A 176 -7.71 8.73 -17.45
N PRO A 177 -8.47 7.73 -16.88
CA PRO A 177 -8.03 6.68 -15.97
C PRO A 177 -7.16 5.62 -16.66
N SER A 178 -6.36 4.90 -15.89
CA SER A 178 -5.65 3.72 -16.37
C SER A 178 -6.47 2.45 -16.20
N GLN A 179 -6.26 1.47 -17.09
CA GLN A 179 -6.85 0.15 -16.95
C GLN A 179 -6.11 -0.68 -15.89
N ILE A 180 -6.81 -1.64 -15.28
CA ILE A 180 -6.23 -2.47 -14.22
C ILE A 180 -5.08 -3.34 -14.74
N GLU A 181 -5.22 -3.89 -15.94
CA GLU A 181 -4.21 -4.73 -16.61
C GLU A 181 -2.91 -3.97 -16.93
N ASP A 182 -2.99 -2.66 -17.15
CA ASP A 182 -1.83 -1.80 -17.43
C ASP A 182 -1.02 -1.49 -16.16
N ALA A 183 -1.62 -1.67 -14.98
CA ALA A 183 -0.95 -1.39 -13.70
C ALA A 183 0.34 -2.20 -13.53
N ASN A 184 0.39 -3.44 -14.03
CA ASN A 184 1.57 -4.32 -14.04
C ASN A 184 2.39 -4.21 -12.74
N LEU A 185 1.74 -4.47 -11.60
CA LEU A 185 2.29 -4.20 -10.27
C LEU A 185 3.57 -4.97 -9.94
N LEU A 186 3.78 -6.13 -10.56
CA LEU A 186 5.05 -6.87 -10.38
C LEU A 186 6.25 -6.06 -10.89
N SER A 187 6.06 -5.22 -11.91
CA SER A 187 7.12 -4.33 -12.38
C SER A 187 7.53 -3.27 -11.36
N MET A 188 6.63 -2.89 -10.42
CA MET A 188 6.94 -1.99 -9.31
C MET A 188 8.06 -2.56 -8.42
N VAL A 189 7.92 -3.84 -8.05
CA VAL A 189 8.94 -4.55 -7.25
C VAL A 189 10.25 -4.64 -8.03
N LYS A 190 10.17 -5.05 -9.31
CA LYS A 190 11.33 -5.18 -10.18
C LYS A 190 12.09 -3.86 -10.36
N LEU A 191 11.40 -2.75 -10.51
CA LEU A 191 12.03 -1.41 -10.59
C LEU A 191 12.78 -1.08 -9.30
N GLY A 192 12.16 -1.29 -8.13
CA GLY A 192 12.82 -1.07 -6.84
C GLY A 192 14.09 -1.90 -6.66
N GLU A 193 14.03 -3.19 -7.00
CA GLU A 193 15.19 -4.09 -6.96
C GLU A 193 16.28 -3.67 -7.95
N THR A 194 15.90 -3.35 -9.20
CA THR A 194 16.85 -2.99 -10.26
C THR A 194 17.64 -1.74 -9.92
N PHE A 195 16.98 -0.71 -9.40
CA PHE A 195 17.62 0.56 -9.07
C PHE A 195 18.12 0.64 -7.62
N GLY A 196 17.78 -0.34 -6.76
CA GLY A 196 18.16 -0.35 -5.35
C GLY A 196 17.62 0.86 -4.60
N VAL A 197 16.30 1.15 -4.80
CA VAL A 197 15.59 2.27 -4.17
C VAL A 197 14.29 1.79 -3.54
N LYS A 198 13.72 2.59 -2.63
CA LYS A 198 12.35 2.36 -2.16
C LYS A 198 11.39 2.42 -3.36
N PHE A 199 10.33 1.63 -3.32
CA PHE A 199 9.35 1.62 -4.41
C PHE A 199 7.92 1.76 -3.87
N GLY A 200 7.01 2.18 -4.75
CA GLY A 200 5.61 2.37 -4.45
C GLY A 200 4.77 2.54 -5.71
N LEU A 201 3.53 2.94 -5.53
CA LEU A 201 2.54 3.10 -6.60
C LEU A 201 2.00 4.53 -6.65
N SER A 202 1.97 5.15 -7.84
CA SER A 202 1.14 6.30 -8.17
C SER A 202 0.00 5.79 -9.06
N ASP A 203 -1.20 5.72 -8.48
CA ASP A 203 -2.33 4.96 -9.03
C ASP A 203 -3.39 5.84 -9.69
N HIS A 204 -3.69 5.54 -10.96
CA HIS A 204 -4.76 6.19 -11.74
C HIS A 204 -5.88 5.23 -12.13
N THR A 205 -5.88 3.99 -11.60
CA THR A 205 -6.98 3.03 -11.81
C THR A 205 -8.23 3.44 -11.03
N ILE A 206 -9.39 2.99 -11.45
CA ILE A 206 -10.62 3.19 -10.69
C ILE A 206 -10.69 2.18 -9.52
N GLY A 207 -11.04 2.66 -8.33
CA GLY A 207 -11.19 1.81 -7.14
C GLY A 207 -9.89 1.62 -6.36
N SER A 208 -9.88 0.64 -5.45
CA SER A 208 -8.82 0.43 -4.44
C SER A 208 -8.00 -0.85 -4.66
N LEU A 209 -8.30 -1.63 -5.71
CA LEU A 209 -7.66 -2.93 -5.92
C LEU A 209 -6.14 -2.80 -6.08
N CYS A 210 -5.67 -1.93 -6.97
CA CYS A 210 -4.25 -1.75 -7.22
C CYS A 210 -3.49 -1.22 -5.98
N PRO A 211 -3.96 -0.20 -5.23
CA PRO A 211 -3.40 0.21 -3.95
C PRO A 211 -3.24 -0.92 -2.92
N ILE A 212 -4.26 -1.77 -2.78
CA ILE A 212 -4.23 -2.91 -1.85
C ILE A 212 -3.18 -3.94 -2.30
N LEU A 213 -3.19 -4.33 -3.57
CA LEU A 213 -2.22 -5.27 -4.12
C LEU A 213 -0.78 -4.73 -4.04
N ALA A 214 -0.55 -3.46 -4.37
CA ALA A 214 0.76 -2.83 -4.24
C ALA A 214 1.25 -2.87 -2.78
N THR A 215 0.36 -2.66 -1.81
CA THR A 215 0.67 -2.79 -0.39
C THR A 215 1.15 -4.19 -0.06
N THR A 216 0.46 -5.24 -0.52
CA THR A 216 0.86 -6.64 -0.26
C THR A 216 2.18 -7.02 -0.94
N LEU A 217 2.54 -6.34 -2.02
CA LEU A 217 3.82 -6.48 -2.71
C LEU A 217 4.96 -5.67 -2.06
N GLY A 218 4.70 -4.94 -0.98
CA GLY A 218 5.72 -4.23 -0.22
C GLY A 218 5.94 -2.77 -0.64
N ALA A 219 4.98 -2.15 -1.31
CA ALA A 219 5.05 -0.72 -1.60
C ALA A 219 5.31 0.09 -0.33
N SER A 220 6.25 1.04 -0.38
CA SER A 220 6.55 1.97 0.71
C SER A 220 5.65 3.21 0.71
N MET A 221 5.05 3.51 -0.45
CA MET A 221 4.18 4.67 -0.67
C MET A 221 3.09 4.33 -1.69
N ILE A 222 1.88 4.83 -1.44
CA ILE A 222 0.73 4.79 -2.36
C ILE A 222 0.25 6.22 -2.56
N GLU A 223 0.23 6.68 -3.79
CA GLU A 223 -0.30 7.97 -4.20
C GLU A 223 -1.55 7.76 -5.04
N LYS A 224 -2.63 8.50 -4.74
CA LYS A 224 -3.88 8.45 -5.50
C LYS A 224 -4.59 9.79 -5.49
N HIS A 225 -5.18 10.18 -6.63
CA HIS A 225 -5.96 11.40 -6.74
C HIS A 225 -7.19 11.38 -5.84
N PHE A 226 -7.37 12.48 -5.11
CA PHE A 226 -8.47 12.68 -4.16
C PHE A 226 -9.39 13.80 -4.66
N ILE A 227 -10.68 13.59 -4.58
CA ILE A 227 -11.72 14.61 -4.78
C ILE A 227 -12.67 14.59 -3.60
N LEU A 228 -13.11 15.77 -3.15
CA LEU A 228 -14.00 15.86 -1.99
C LEU A 228 -15.35 15.18 -2.26
N ASN A 229 -15.92 15.42 -3.45
CA ASN A 229 -17.20 14.87 -3.85
C ASN A 229 -17.21 14.58 -5.37
N LYS A 230 -17.75 13.43 -5.76
CA LYS A 230 -17.91 13.00 -7.17
C LYS A 230 -18.79 13.92 -8.02
N SER A 231 -19.63 14.76 -7.41
CA SER A 231 -20.43 15.74 -8.15
C SER A 231 -19.63 16.94 -8.65
N LEU A 232 -18.42 17.14 -8.14
CA LEU A 232 -17.55 18.23 -8.59
C LEU A 232 -17.05 17.97 -10.01
N GLN A 233 -17.12 18.99 -10.84
CA GLN A 233 -16.60 18.98 -12.20
C GLN A 233 -15.23 19.66 -12.21
N THR A 234 -14.17 18.88 -12.15
CA THR A 234 -12.78 19.36 -12.16
C THR A 234 -12.00 18.64 -13.26
N PRO A 235 -10.84 19.16 -13.69
CA PRO A 235 -10.02 18.50 -14.71
C PRO A 235 -9.67 17.04 -14.39
N ASP A 236 -9.58 16.67 -13.09
CA ASP A 236 -9.14 15.35 -12.64
C ASP A 236 -10.27 14.50 -12.04
N SER A 237 -11.53 14.98 -12.07
CA SER A 237 -12.68 14.33 -11.40
C SER A 237 -12.93 12.90 -11.88
N ALA A 238 -12.69 12.63 -13.17
CA ALA A 238 -13.01 11.34 -13.80
C ALA A 238 -12.25 10.15 -13.18
N PHE A 239 -11.00 10.36 -12.76
CA PHE A 239 -10.13 9.31 -12.21
C PHE A 239 -9.81 9.49 -10.72
N SER A 240 -10.26 10.58 -10.11
CA SER A 240 -10.07 10.83 -8.68
C SER A 240 -11.00 10.01 -7.81
N MET A 241 -10.55 9.60 -6.66
CA MET A 241 -11.33 8.87 -5.67
C MET A 241 -11.96 9.87 -4.68
N ASP A 242 -13.25 9.72 -4.40
CA ASP A 242 -13.94 10.58 -3.43
C ASP A 242 -13.57 10.22 -1.98
N PHE A 243 -13.98 11.09 -1.06
CA PHE A 243 -13.71 10.94 0.37
C PHE A 243 -14.07 9.55 0.91
N ASN A 244 -15.26 9.03 0.63
CA ASN A 244 -15.70 7.74 1.16
C ASN A 244 -14.91 6.57 0.60
N GLY A 245 -14.64 6.59 -0.70
CA GLY A 245 -13.79 5.61 -1.37
C GLY A 245 -12.38 5.64 -0.84
N PHE A 246 -11.81 6.83 -0.66
CA PHE A 246 -10.45 7.01 -0.17
C PHE A 246 -10.30 6.52 1.29
N LYS A 247 -11.23 6.89 2.18
CA LYS A 247 -11.28 6.40 3.55
C LYS A 247 -11.37 4.87 3.62
N SER A 248 -12.23 4.28 2.79
CA SER A 248 -12.37 2.82 2.67
C SER A 248 -11.08 2.15 2.17
N MET A 249 -10.40 2.75 1.20
CA MET A 249 -9.11 2.27 0.71
C MET A 249 -8.03 2.31 1.80
N VAL A 250 -7.92 3.42 2.54
CA VAL A 250 -6.97 3.55 3.65
C VAL A 250 -7.20 2.47 4.70
N GLU A 251 -8.45 2.22 5.06
CA GLU A 251 -8.80 1.18 6.04
C GLU A 251 -8.48 -0.23 5.50
N ALA A 252 -8.79 -0.51 4.24
CA ALA A 252 -8.46 -1.78 3.62
C ALA A 252 -6.94 -2.03 3.55
N ILE A 253 -6.14 -0.99 3.30
CA ILE A 253 -4.67 -1.06 3.33
C ILE A 253 -4.19 -1.41 4.75
N LYS A 254 -4.72 -0.76 5.80
CA LYS A 254 -4.39 -1.09 7.20
C LYS A 254 -4.71 -2.55 7.53
N GLN A 255 -5.91 -3.00 7.17
CA GLN A 255 -6.35 -4.38 7.40
C GLN A 255 -5.49 -5.40 6.61
N SER A 256 -5.09 -5.07 5.39
CA SER A 256 -4.22 -5.93 4.58
C SER A 256 -2.87 -6.17 5.24
N VAL A 257 -2.25 -5.13 5.81
CA VAL A 257 -0.97 -5.25 6.54
C VAL A 257 -1.14 -6.13 7.78
N LEU A 258 -2.23 -5.97 8.53
CA LEU A 258 -2.53 -6.83 9.68
C LEU A 258 -2.76 -8.28 9.27
N ALA A 259 -3.48 -8.50 8.16
CA ALA A 259 -3.79 -9.84 7.66
C ALA A 259 -2.55 -10.59 7.14
N LEU A 260 -1.55 -9.88 6.60
CA LEU A 260 -0.28 -10.47 6.17
C LEU A 260 0.53 -11.02 7.34
N GLY A 261 0.43 -10.41 8.51
CA GLY A 261 1.06 -10.91 9.74
C GLY A 261 2.59 -11.03 9.65
N GLU A 262 3.10 -12.12 10.18
CA GLU A 262 4.54 -12.45 10.22
C GLU A 262 4.83 -13.70 9.37
N LYS A 263 6.09 -13.84 8.90
CA LYS A 263 6.50 -15.01 8.08
C LYS A 263 6.43 -16.32 8.84
N GLU A 264 6.73 -16.30 10.13
CA GLU A 264 6.70 -17.49 10.96
C GLU A 264 5.26 -17.79 11.43
N PRO A 265 4.79 -19.05 11.21
CA PRO A 265 3.45 -19.43 11.65
C PRO A 265 3.37 -19.40 13.18
N LYS A 266 2.44 -18.65 13.73
CA LYS A 266 2.14 -18.59 15.15
C LYS A 266 0.77 -19.15 15.43
N ILE A 267 0.67 -20.00 16.46
CA ILE A 267 -0.63 -20.45 16.95
C ILE A 267 -1.11 -19.39 17.94
N ASN A 268 -2.29 -18.87 17.73
CA ASN A 268 -2.92 -17.93 18.64
C ASN A 268 -3.08 -18.57 20.02
N PRO A 269 -2.69 -17.91 21.13
CA PRO A 269 -2.86 -18.43 22.49
C PRO A 269 -4.27 -18.93 22.78
N LYS A 270 -5.31 -18.22 22.33
CA LYS A 270 -6.71 -18.64 22.46
C LYS A 270 -6.97 -19.99 21.77
N THR A 271 -6.41 -20.19 20.58
CA THR A 271 -6.51 -21.46 19.85
C THR A 271 -5.75 -22.59 20.57
N LEU A 272 -4.68 -22.28 21.30
CA LEU A 272 -3.97 -23.28 22.12
C LEU A 272 -4.87 -23.81 23.25
N GLU A 273 -5.66 -22.98 23.91
CA GLU A 273 -6.65 -23.42 24.91
C GLU A 273 -7.73 -24.31 24.30
N GLU A 274 -8.19 -23.97 23.11
CA GLU A 274 -9.21 -24.73 22.38
C GLU A 274 -8.72 -26.12 21.94
N ARG A 275 -7.38 -26.32 21.80
CA ARG A 275 -6.81 -27.64 21.46
C ARG A 275 -7.23 -28.72 22.44
N ARG A 276 -7.41 -28.40 23.74
CA ARG A 276 -7.85 -29.34 24.75
C ARG A 276 -9.20 -29.95 24.40
N PHE A 277 -10.11 -29.19 23.84
CA PHE A 277 -11.47 -29.64 23.53
C PHE A 277 -11.61 -30.20 22.11
N PHE A 278 -10.92 -29.64 21.15
CA PHE A 278 -11.17 -29.91 19.73
C PHE A 278 -10.14 -30.84 19.07
N MET A 279 -8.97 -31.03 19.63
CA MET A 279 -8.04 -32.04 19.13
C MET A 279 -8.44 -33.44 19.61
N ARG A 280 -8.02 -34.43 18.87
CA ARG A 280 -8.27 -35.83 19.21
C ARG A 280 -7.16 -36.40 20.07
N SER A 281 -7.53 -37.37 20.91
CA SER A 281 -6.63 -38.30 21.60
C SER A 281 -7.23 -39.69 21.55
N LEU A 282 -6.48 -40.70 22.00
CA LEU A 282 -6.94 -42.07 22.00
C LEU A 282 -7.83 -42.33 23.22
N PHE A 283 -8.95 -42.99 23.02
CA PHE A 283 -9.91 -43.37 24.02
C PHE A 283 -10.18 -44.87 23.98
N VAL A 284 -10.46 -45.46 25.11
CA VAL A 284 -11.06 -46.77 25.28
C VAL A 284 -12.54 -46.63 24.97
N ILE A 285 -13.06 -47.40 24.01
CA ILE A 285 -14.47 -47.37 23.59
C ILE A 285 -15.29 -48.56 24.03
N LYS A 286 -14.61 -49.61 24.54
CA LYS A 286 -15.18 -50.78 25.20
C LYS A 286 -14.31 -51.17 26.38
N ASP A 287 -14.88 -51.79 27.40
CA ASP A 287 -14.11 -52.33 28.52
C ASP A 287 -13.06 -53.33 28.03
N ILE A 288 -11.83 -53.21 28.54
CA ILE A 288 -10.67 -54.05 28.19
C ILE A 288 -10.13 -54.70 29.49
N GLN A 289 -10.04 -55.98 29.50
CA GLN A 289 -9.48 -56.71 30.64
C GLN A 289 -7.93 -56.59 30.69
N LYS A 290 -7.35 -56.73 31.85
CA LYS A 290 -5.88 -56.81 31.98
C LYS A 290 -5.34 -57.96 31.12
N GLY A 291 -4.30 -57.70 30.31
CA GLY A 291 -3.69 -58.64 29.37
C GLY A 291 -4.43 -58.80 28.05
N GLU A 292 -5.60 -58.20 27.90
CA GLU A 292 -6.35 -58.14 26.61
C GLU A 292 -5.66 -57.21 25.63
N ALA A 293 -5.69 -57.58 24.36
CA ALA A 293 -5.07 -56.78 23.27
C ALA A 293 -5.88 -55.52 22.95
N LEU A 294 -5.18 -54.39 22.77
CA LEU A 294 -5.70 -53.17 22.20
C LEU A 294 -5.98 -53.36 20.70
N THR A 295 -7.21 -53.10 20.26
CA THR A 295 -7.67 -53.38 18.90
C THR A 295 -8.48 -52.17 18.35
N GLU A 296 -8.69 -52.14 17.03
CA GLU A 296 -9.56 -51.16 16.40
C GLU A 296 -11.02 -51.19 16.92
N ASN A 297 -11.43 -52.31 17.56
CA ASN A 297 -12.77 -52.50 18.11
C ASN A 297 -12.93 -51.99 19.54
N ASN A 298 -11.82 -51.73 20.27
CA ASN A 298 -11.88 -51.33 21.68
C ASN A 298 -11.16 -49.97 21.97
N ILE A 299 -10.36 -49.45 21.03
CA ILE A 299 -9.76 -48.13 21.12
C ILE A 299 -10.06 -47.30 19.88
N LYS A 300 -10.16 -45.96 20.03
CA LYS A 300 -10.45 -45.06 18.94
C LYS A 300 -9.88 -43.64 19.22
N ALA A 301 -9.52 -42.95 18.11
CA ALA A 301 -9.14 -41.54 18.17
C ALA A 301 -10.38 -40.64 18.19
N LEU A 302 -10.67 -40.01 19.34
CA LEU A 302 -11.85 -39.16 19.58
C LEU A 302 -11.44 -37.85 20.23
N ARG A 303 -12.35 -36.90 20.30
CA ARG A 303 -12.24 -35.69 21.12
C ARG A 303 -12.77 -35.96 22.51
N PRO A 304 -12.27 -35.28 23.54
CA PRO A 304 -11.25 -34.21 23.59
C PRO A 304 -9.80 -34.72 23.64
N ASN A 305 -8.83 -33.81 23.75
CA ASN A 305 -7.38 -34.12 23.84
C ASN A 305 -7.01 -34.35 25.31
N LEU A 306 -7.36 -35.51 25.83
CA LEU A 306 -7.09 -35.90 27.25
C LEU A 306 -6.25 -37.19 27.37
N GLY A 307 -6.13 -37.94 26.30
CA GLY A 307 -5.41 -39.22 26.27
C GLY A 307 -4.17 -39.17 25.39
N LEU A 308 -3.63 -40.36 25.11
CA LEU A 308 -2.48 -40.57 24.24
C LEU A 308 -2.69 -39.97 22.86
N HIS A 309 -1.64 -39.35 22.30
CA HIS A 309 -1.73 -38.73 20.99
C HIS A 309 -2.02 -39.77 19.87
N PRO A 310 -2.92 -39.47 18.91
CA PRO A 310 -3.31 -40.42 17.87
C PRO A 310 -2.17 -40.95 17.00
N LYS A 311 -1.01 -40.27 16.94
CA LYS A 311 0.17 -40.73 16.20
C LYS A 311 0.62 -42.11 16.63
N PHE A 312 0.37 -42.50 17.92
CA PHE A 312 0.74 -43.80 18.49
C PHE A 312 -0.28 -44.91 18.16
N TYR A 313 -1.41 -44.57 17.51
CA TYR A 313 -2.50 -45.56 17.30
C TYR A 313 -2.04 -46.84 16.67
N LYS A 314 -1.25 -46.81 15.60
CA LYS A 314 -0.76 -47.97 14.91
C LYS A 314 0.30 -48.78 15.73
N GLU A 315 1.08 -48.09 16.56
CA GLU A 315 2.14 -48.68 17.36
C GLU A 315 1.57 -49.47 18.52
N ILE A 316 0.40 -49.08 19.05
CA ILE A 316 -0.20 -49.70 20.22
C ILE A 316 -1.22 -50.81 19.87
N LEU A 317 -1.65 -50.87 18.61
CA LEU A 317 -2.53 -51.99 18.17
C LEU A 317 -1.83 -53.33 18.37
N GLY A 318 -2.51 -54.27 19.03
CA GLY A 318 -1.98 -55.59 19.36
C GLY A 318 -1.19 -55.65 20.71
N GLN A 319 -0.84 -54.49 21.28
CA GLN A 319 -0.26 -54.44 22.63
C GLN A 319 -1.31 -54.78 23.68
N LYS A 320 -0.88 -55.27 24.87
CA LYS A 320 -1.79 -55.69 25.93
C LYS A 320 -2.05 -54.59 26.96
N ALA A 321 -3.25 -54.57 27.51
CA ALA A 321 -3.61 -53.66 28.61
C ALA A 321 -2.91 -54.08 29.92
N SER A 322 -2.26 -53.12 30.60
CA SER A 322 -1.54 -53.35 31.85
C SER A 322 -2.48 -53.56 33.06
N LYS A 323 -3.70 -53.11 32.96
CA LYS A 323 -4.76 -53.18 33.95
C LYS A 323 -6.13 -53.20 33.28
N PHE A 324 -7.21 -53.35 34.07
CA PHE A 324 -8.56 -53.14 33.57
C PHE A 324 -8.75 -51.68 33.09
N LEU A 325 -9.23 -51.49 31.86
CA LEU A 325 -9.54 -50.21 31.26
C LEU A 325 -11.02 -50.08 31.01
N LYS A 326 -11.63 -49.04 31.60
CA LYS A 326 -13.07 -48.81 31.47
C LYS A 326 -13.38 -48.08 30.18
N ALA A 327 -14.48 -48.44 29.52
CA ALA A 327 -15.01 -47.73 28.36
C ALA A 327 -15.25 -46.24 28.67
N ASN A 328 -15.12 -45.39 27.63
CA ASN A 328 -15.25 -43.92 27.67
C ASN A 328 -14.19 -43.20 28.52
N THR A 329 -13.02 -43.84 28.73
CA THR A 329 -11.87 -43.20 29.38
C THR A 329 -10.77 -42.87 28.37
N PRO A 330 -10.00 -41.79 28.57
CA PRO A 330 -8.81 -41.52 27.78
C PRO A 330 -7.75 -42.62 28.02
N LEU A 331 -7.12 -43.07 26.95
CA LEU A 331 -6.03 -44.03 27.00
C LEU A 331 -4.71 -43.32 27.33
N SER A 332 -3.95 -43.84 28.29
CA SER A 332 -2.65 -43.32 28.72
C SER A 332 -1.52 -44.32 28.35
N VAL A 333 -0.27 -43.87 28.32
CA VAL A 333 0.89 -44.72 28.12
C VAL A 333 1.05 -45.79 29.22
N ASP A 334 0.62 -45.48 30.45
CA ASP A 334 0.68 -46.39 31.59
C ASP A 334 -0.41 -47.49 31.53
N ASP A 335 -1.37 -47.37 30.66
CA ASP A 335 -2.43 -48.38 30.44
C ASP A 335 -1.96 -49.52 29.55
N ILE A 336 -0.75 -49.44 29.01
CA ILE A 336 -0.18 -50.42 28.06
C ILE A 336 0.95 -51.18 28.73
N GLU A 337 0.95 -52.53 28.60
CA GLU A 337 2.09 -53.37 29.05
C GLU A 337 3.35 -52.97 28.29
N ARG A 338 4.39 -52.53 29.00
CA ARG A 338 5.70 -52.35 28.37
C ARG A 338 6.24 -53.69 27.99
N SER A 339 6.44 -53.97 26.69
CA SER A 339 7.30 -55.05 26.29
C SER A 339 8.69 -54.79 26.82
N LEU A 340 9.15 -55.63 27.75
CA LEU A 340 10.49 -55.63 28.28
C LEU A 340 11.52 -55.78 27.19
#